data_e8a5f540a1d650cfd345a148fe1418eb
#
_entry.id   e8a5f540a1d650cfd345a148fe1418eb
#
_cell.length_a   1.000
_cell.length_b   1.000
_cell.length_c   1.000
_cell.angle_alpha   90.00
_cell.angle_beta   90.00
_cell.angle_gamma   90.00
#
_symmetry.space_group_name_H-M   'P 1'
#
loop_
_entity.id
_entity.type
_entity.pdbx_description
1 polymer ?
#
loop_
_entity_poly.entity_id
_entity_poly.type
_entity_poly.pdbx_seq_one_letter_code
_entity_poly.pdbx_strand_id
1 'polypeptide(L)'
;MNFFLSNQILDAAQSTPQGRARLALAAAVGDLPGWFNAALPEPGPTEFVAQQANQFQWIRQVDGPFLFFLRAELEARAGGNPSSNTGVNYAKQLGRSIDNAEVQALYADAGLNLDDDLATLAAAPRISADPSAVSYLTDHIVFNGNLGGKPVLTIHTTGDGLVLNSDEQAYRSVAQDAKDSQLLRQAFVHRAGHCTFTPAETIAALQALVTRLNTGKWTSLTDPATLNAAAGALGPLNFAPPSYLEFEPAPFLRPFDLGTH
;
A
#
# COMPACT_ATOMS: atom_id res chain seq x y z
N MET A 1 -17.89 14.37 -7.77
CA MET A 1 -18.12 14.49 -6.29
C MET A 1 -17.07 15.44 -5.75
N ASN A 2 -17.40 16.30 -4.78
CA ASN A 2 -16.39 17.19 -4.21
C ASN A 2 -15.86 16.62 -2.88
N PHE A 3 -14.70 17.09 -2.44
CA PHE A 3 -14.00 16.63 -1.25
C PHE A 3 -14.86 16.75 0.04
N PHE A 4 -15.58 17.87 0.20
CA PHE A 4 -16.43 18.09 1.38
C PHE A 4 -17.60 17.10 1.44
N LEU A 5 -18.26 16.84 0.32
CA LEU A 5 -19.34 15.86 0.25
C LEU A 5 -18.82 14.44 0.52
N SER A 6 -17.66 14.08 0.00
CA SER A 6 -17.03 12.80 0.29
C SER A 6 -16.77 12.61 1.78
N ASN A 7 -16.25 13.63 2.46
CA ASN A 7 -16.02 13.58 3.90
C ASN A 7 -17.32 13.45 4.70
N GLN A 8 -18.38 14.14 4.31
CA GLN A 8 -19.70 13.99 4.94
C GLN A 8 -20.23 12.56 4.80
N ILE A 9 -20.08 11.95 3.63
CA ILE A 9 -20.48 10.55 3.39
C ILE A 9 -19.66 9.60 4.25
N LEU A 10 -18.34 9.79 4.32
CA LEU A 10 -17.43 8.97 5.13
C LEU A 10 -17.80 9.07 6.63
N ASP A 11 -17.96 10.28 7.14
CA ASP A 11 -18.30 10.52 8.55
C ASP A 11 -19.68 9.92 8.89
N ALA A 12 -20.68 10.05 8.01
CA ALA A 12 -21.97 9.44 8.17
C ALA A 12 -21.90 7.90 8.13
N ALA A 13 -21.11 7.32 7.24
CA ALA A 13 -20.90 5.87 7.18
C ALA A 13 -20.23 5.36 8.46
N GLN A 14 -19.19 6.04 8.94
CA GLN A 14 -18.49 5.65 10.18
C GLN A 14 -19.39 5.67 11.41
N SER A 15 -20.47 6.43 11.41
CA SER A 15 -21.40 6.55 12.55
C SER A 15 -22.31 5.33 12.75
N THR A 16 -22.41 4.41 11.79
CA THR A 16 -23.33 3.26 11.83
C THR A 16 -22.58 1.93 11.66
N PRO A 17 -23.07 0.81 12.26
CA PRO A 17 -22.47 -0.50 12.04
C PRO A 17 -22.44 -0.88 10.55
N GLN A 18 -23.53 -0.61 9.81
CA GLN A 18 -23.64 -0.91 8.39
C GLN A 18 -22.67 -0.10 7.54
N GLY A 19 -22.47 1.17 7.88
CA GLY A 19 -21.50 2.02 7.19
C GLY A 19 -20.06 1.58 7.48
N ARG A 20 -19.74 1.20 8.73
CA ARG A 20 -18.42 0.67 9.07
C ARG A 20 -18.09 -0.62 8.33
N ALA A 21 -19.04 -1.55 8.20
CA ALA A 21 -18.85 -2.77 7.42
C ALA A 21 -18.53 -2.46 5.94
N ARG A 22 -19.23 -1.50 5.33
CA ARG A 22 -18.97 -1.06 3.96
C ARG A 22 -17.64 -0.31 3.80
N LEU A 23 -17.21 0.45 4.81
CA LEU A 23 -15.90 1.08 4.83
C LEU A 23 -14.78 0.04 4.94
N ALA A 24 -14.96 -1.01 5.75
CA ALA A 24 -14.02 -2.15 5.81
C ALA A 24 -13.92 -2.85 4.44
N LEU A 25 -15.04 -3.07 3.74
CA LEU A 25 -15.01 -3.62 2.37
C LEU A 25 -14.22 -2.72 1.42
N ALA A 26 -14.42 -1.41 1.48
CA ALA A 26 -13.69 -0.46 0.65
C ALA A 26 -12.18 -0.48 0.97
N ALA A 27 -11.82 -0.50 2.26
CA ALA A 27 -10.44 -0.60 2.73
C ALA A 27 -9.77 -1.91 2.28
N ALA A 28 -10.46 -3.06 2.47
CA ALA A 28 -9.95 -4.36 2.07
C ALA A 28 -9.74 -4.50 0.56
N VAL A 29 -10.61 -3.88 -0.25
CA VAL A 29 -10.44 -3.84 -1.73
C VAL A 29 -9.33 -2.87 -2.13
N GLY A 30 -9.04 -1.86 -1.30
CA GLY A 30 -7.96 -0.89 -1.48
C GLY A 30 -6.63 -1.28 -0.81
N ASP A 31 -6.53 -2.42 -0.11
CA ASP A 31 -5.33 -2.91 0.62
C ASP A 31 -4.88 -1.96 1.75
N LEU A 32 -5.81 -1.23 2.38
CA LEU A 32 -5.49 -0.29 3.45
C LEU A 32 -5.22 -1.03 4.76
N PRO A 33 -4.08 -0.76 5.44
CA PRO A 33 -3.72 -1.47 6.65
C PRO A 33 -4.62 -1.08 7.84
N GLY A 34 -4.86 -2.05 8.71
CA GLY A 34 -5.60 -1.86 9.97
C GLY A 34 -4.83 -1.15 11.08
N TRP A 35 -3.69 -0.52 10.78
CA TRP A 35 -2.86 0.23 11.73
C TRP A 35 -2.50 1.60 11.18
N PHE A 36 -2.93 2.67 11.85
CA PHE A 36 -2.78 4.05 11.38
C PHE A 36 -1.70 4.84 12.12
N ASN A 37 -1.60 4.69 13.43
CA ASN A 37 -0.75 5.53 14.27
C ASN A 37 0.30 4.71 15.02
N ALA A 38 1.57 4.90 14.67
CA ALA A 38 2.71 4.22 15.29
C ALA A 38 2.90 4.53 16.80
N ALA A 39 2.27 5.58 17.33
CA ALA A 39 2.30 5.88 18.76
C ALA A 39 1.31 5.01 19.56
N LEU A 40 0.43 4.27 18.88
CA LEU A 40 -0.53 3.34 19.46
C LEU A 40 -0.15 1.91 19.10
N PRO A 41 -0.47 0.92 19.93
CA PRO A 41 -0.27 -0.48 19.58
C PRO A 41 -1.01 -0.83 18.29
N GLU A 42 -0.42 -1.73 17.51
CA GLU A 42 -1.10 -2.36 16.39
C GLU A 42 -2.31 -3.16 16.91
N PRO A 43 -3.50 -3.02 16.30
CA PRO A 43 -4.63 -3.86 16.64
C PRO A 43 -4.32 -5.34 16.41
N GLY A 44 -4.77 -6.19 17.34
CA GLY A 44 -4.62 -7.64 17.19
C GLY A 44 -5.34 -8.18 15.94
N PRO A 45 -5.00 -9.39 15.50
CA PRO A 45 -5.48 -9.95 14.22
C PRO A 45 -6.99 -10.23 14.18
N THR A 46 -7.69 -10.12 15.30
CA THR A 46 -9.15 -10.27 15.41
C THR A 46 -9.83 -9.04 16.01
N GLU A 47 -9.10 -7.96 16.24
CA GLU A 47 -9.65 -6.69 16.74
C GLU A 47 -10.23 -5.86 15.57
N PHE A 48 -11.13 -6.47 14.82
CA PHE A 48 -11.67 -5.95 13.56
C PHE A 48 -12.28 -4.56 13.66
N VAL A 49 -12.93 -4.23 14.77
CA VAL A 49 -13.48 -2.87 14.99
C VAL A 49 -12.36 -1.83 15.10
N ALA A 50 -11.25 -2.19 15.74
CA ALA A 50 -10.09 -1.30 15.87
C ALA A 50 -9.34 -1.18 14.52
N GLN A 51 -9.19 -2.28 13.78
CA GLN A 51 -8.61 -2.28 12.44
C GLN A 51 -9.42 -1.38 11.50
N GLN A 52 -10.73 -1.56 11.43
CA GLN A 52 -11.63 -0.72 10.64
C GLN A 52 -11.56 0.77 11.03
N ALA A 53 -11.47 1.07 12.32
CA ALA A 53 -11.33 2.45 12.76
C ALA A 53 -10.02 3.09 12.28
N ASN A 54 -8.92 2.35 12.23
CA ASN A 54 -7.66 2.80 11.66
C ASN A 54 -7.72 2.96 10.13
N GLN A 55 -8.34 2.03 9.42
CA GLN A 55 -8.59 2.12 7.97
C GLN A 55 -9.43 3.36 7.62
N PHE A 56 -10.46 3.66 8.44
CA PHE A 56 -11.21 4.91 8.29
C PHE A 56 -10.31 6.15 8.41
N GLN A 57 -9.35 6.15 9.36
CA GLN A 57 -8.41 7.27 9.50
C GLN A 57 -7.53 7.43 8.24
N TRP A 58 -7.06 6.33 7.65
CA TRP A 58 -6.33 6.36 6.39
C TRP A 58 -7.17 7.04 5.31
N ILE A 59 -8.39 6.56 5.04
CA ILE A 59 -9.28 7.11 4.03
C ILE A 59 -9.57 8.59 4.30
N ARG A 60 -9.86 8.94 5.57
CA ARG A 60 -10.36 10.25 5.96
C ARG A 60 -9.30 11.34 5.98
N GLN A 61 -8.09 11.02 6.46
CA GLN A 61 -7.04 12.00 6.73
C GLN A 61 -5.94 12.01 5.67
N VAL A 62 -5.71 10.91 5.00
CA VAL A 62 -4.59 10.75 4.06
C VAL A 62 -5.10 10.54 2.64
N ASP A 63 -5.73 9.41 2.35
CA ASP A 63 -6.11 9.04 0.98
C ASP A 63 -7.12 9.99 0.36
N GLY A 64 -8.11 10.43 1.14
CA GLY A 64 -9.11 11.37 0.68
C GLY A 64 -8.48 12.67 0.15
N PRO A 65 -7.65 13.39 0.93
CA PRO A 65 -6.92 14.56 0.43
C PRO A 65 -6.05 14.27 -0.79
N PHE A 66 -5.30 13.17 -0.79
CA PHE A 66 -4.44 12.79 -1.92
C PHE A 66 -5.27 12.50 -3.19
N LEU A 67 -6.34 11.72 -3.07
CA LEU A 67 -7.21 11.38 -4.19
C LEU A 67 -7.92 12.59 -4.81
N PHE A 68 -8.18 13.64 -4.05
CA PHE A 68 -8.85 14.83 -4.58
C PHE A 68 -7.89 15.89 -5.11
N PHE A 69 -6.74 16.09 -4.48
CA PHE A 69 -5.83 17.18 -4.82
C PHE A 69 -4.68 16.74 -5.71
N LEU A 70 -3.97 15.66 -5.34
CA LEU A 70 -2.85 15.19 -6.15
C LEU A 70 -3.32 14.46 -7.41
N ARG A 71 -4.48 13.80 -7.32
CA ARG A 71 -5.09 13.17 -8.48
C ARG A 71 -5.45 14.18 -9.57
N ALA A 72 -6.02 15.33 -9.20
CA ALA A 72 -6.34 16.38 -10.16
C ALA A 72 -5.09 16.90 -10.89
N GLU A 73 -3.96 17.02 -10.19
CA GLU A 73 -2.68 17.41 -10.79
C GLU A 73 -2.19 16.32 -11.77
N LEU A 74 -2.23 15.05 -11.37
CA LEU A 74 -1.84 13.93 -12.23
C LEU A 74 -2.67 13.86 -13.50
N GLU A 75 -3.99 14.00 -13.40
CA GLU A 75 -4.90 14.00 -14.56
C GLU A 75 -4.66 15.18 -15.49
N ALA A 76 -4.39 16.36 -14.93
CA ALA A 76 -4.04 17.54 -15.73
C ALA A 76 -2.74 17.34 -16.51
N ARG A 77 -1.73 16.75 -15.90
CA ARG A 77 -0.43 16.45 -16.52
C ARG A 77 -0.53 15.32 -17.54
N ALA A 78 -1.27 14.25 -17.24
CA ALA A 78 -1.45 13.11 -18.12
C ALA A 78 -2.42 13.39 -19.29
N GLY A 79 -3.16 14.50 -19.24
CA GLY A 79 -4.16 14.86 -20.26
C GLY A 79 -5.47 14.06 -20.15
N GLY A 80 -5.79 13.50 -18.98
CA GLY A 80 -7.01 12.75 -18.71
C GLY A 80 -6.90 11.80 -17.55
N ASN A 81 -7.96 11.01 -17.32
CA ASN A 81 -8.02 10.01 -16.25
C ASN A 81 -7.21 8.75 -16.61
N PRO A 82 -6.12 8.39 -15.91
CA PRO A 82 -5.35 7.18 -16.19
C PRO A 82 -5.89 5.92 -15.51
N SER A 83 -6.93 6.00 -14.67
CA SER A 83 -7.42 4.87 -13.88
C SER A 83 -8.63 4.20 -14.50
N SER A 84 -8.68 2.88 -14.36
CA SER A 84 -9.80 2.05 -14.80
C SER A 84 -10.18 1.02 -13.75
N ASN A 85 -11.47 0.77 -13.58
CA ASN A 85 -11.99 -0.40 -12.88
C ASN A 85 -12.76 -1.35 -13.82
N THR A 86 -12.63 -1.16 -15.12
CA THR A 86 -13.21 -2.04 -16.13
C THR A 86 -12.71 -3.47 -15.93
N GLY A 87 -13.62 -4.44 -15.92
CA GLY A 87 -13.29 -5.86 -15.72
C GLY A 87 -12.90 -6.26 -14.28
N VAL A 88 -12.90 -5.35 -13.31
CA VAL A 88 -12.62 -5.71 -11.90
C VAL A 88 -13.72 -6.58 -11.35
N ASN A 89 -13.32 -7.74 -10.81
CA ASN A 89 -14.19 -8.59 -10.00
C ASN A 89 -13.90 -8.31 -8.52
N TYR A 90 -14.78 -7.57 -7.85
CA TYR A 90 -14.59 -7.15 -6.47
C TYR A 90 -14.61 -8.32 -5.47
N ALA A 91 -15.40 -9.36 -5.72
CA ALA A 91 -15.40 -10.57 -4.89
C ALA A 91 -14.05 -11.29 -4.97
N LYS A 92 -13.45 -11.40 -6.18
CA LYS A 92 -12.11 -11.96 -6.36
C LYS A 92 -11.04 -11.08 -5.72
N GLN A 93 -11.20 -9.76 -5.79
CA GLN A 93 -10.27 -8.80 -5.17
C GLN A 93 -10.31 -8.92 -3.64
N LEU A 94 -11.51 -8.94 -3.05
CA LEU A 94 -11.69 -9.17 -1.61
C LEU A 94 -11.11 -10.52 -1.18
N GLY A 95 -11.31 -11.58 -1.98
CA GLY A 95 -10.74 -12.91 -1.70
C GLY A 95 -9.20 -12.98 -1.66
N ARG A 96 -8.52 -11.94 -2.17
CA ARG A 96 -7.05 -11.80 -2.07
C ARG A 96 -6.61 -10.94 -0.89
N SER A 97 -7.53 -10.15 -0.33
CA SER A 97 -7.22 -9.26 0.78
C SER A 97 -6.92 -10.04 2.05
N ILE A 98 -5.91 -9.60 2.79
CA ILE A 98 -5.62 -10.10 4.14
C ILE A 98 -6.73 -9.73 5.12
N ASP A 99 -7.52 -8.70 4.82
CA ASP A 99 -8.61 -8.17 5.64
C ASP A 99 -9.97 -8.82 5.33
N ASN A 100 -10.00 -9.87 4.51
CA ASN A 100 -11.26 -10.55 4.17
C ASN A 100 -12.02 -11.04 5.42
N ALA A 101 -11.32 -11.55 6.43
CA ALA A 101 -11.94 -12.01 7.68
C ALA A 101 -12.59 -10.84 8.46
N GLU A 102 -11.96 -9.68 8.48
CA GLU A 102 -12.51 -8.45 9.06
C GLU A 102 -13.83 -8.07 8.38
N VAL A 103 -13.85 -8.02 7.04
CA VAL A 103 -15.05 -7.69 6.27
C VAL A 103 -16.19 -8.66 6.57
N GLN A 104 -15.92 -9.97 6.55
CA GLN A 104 -16.92 -11.00 6.87
C GLN A 104 -17.52 -10.80 8.27
N ALA A 105 -16.68 -10.57 9.27
CA ALA A 105 -17.11 -10.37 10.65
C ALA A 105 -17.96 -9.10 10.81
N LEU A 106 -17.50 -7.97 10.28
CA LEU A 106 -18.22 -6.70 10.40
C LEU A 106 -19.56 -6.68 9.63
N TYR A 107 -19.64 -7.38 8.49
CA TYR A 107 -20.91 -7.58 7.77
C TYR A 107 -21.89 -8.43 8.59
N ALA A 108 -21.43 -9.53 9.18
CA ALA A 108 -22.25 -10.37 10.04
C ALA A 108 -22.77 -9.58 11.26
N ASP A 109 -21.91 -8.84 11.94
CA ASP A 109 -22.27 -8.02 13.11
C ASP A 109 -23.25 -6.89 12.77
N ALA A 110 -23.15 -6.35 11.54
CA ALA A 110 -24.05 -5.31 11.05
C ALA A 110 -25.39 -5.85 10.51
N GLY A 111 -25.55 -7.17 10.42
CA GLY A 111 -26.73 -7.82 9.83
C GLY A 111 -26.85 -7.56 8.33
N LEU A 112 -25.75 -7.38 7.62
CA LEU A 112 -25.70 -7.16 6.17
C LEU A 112 -25.36 -8.45 5.43
N ASN A 113 -25.82 -8.53 4.18
CA ASN A 113 -25.40 -9.55 3.23
C ASN A 113 -24.27 -9.00 2.35
N LEU A 114 -23.08 -9.54 2.49
CA LEU A 114 -21.91 -9.12 1.72
C LEU A 114 -22.06 -9.37 0.21
N ASP A 115 -22.70 -10.50 -0.17
CA ASP A 115 -22.92 -10.83 -1.59
C ASP A 115 -23.83 -9.82 -2.28
N ASP A 116 -24.80 -9.23 -1.60
CA ASP A 116 -25.67 -8.19 -2.15
C ASP A 116 -24.88 -6.90 -2.45
N ASP A 117 -24.01 -6.48 -1.55
CA ASP A 117 -23.15 -5.31 -1.78
C ASP A 117 -22.09 -5.59 -2.87
N LEU A 118 -21.51 -6.78 -2.92
CA LEU A 118 -20.59 -7.17 -4.01
C LEU A 118 -21.32 -7.24 -5.37
N ALA A 119 -22.56 -7.72 -5.42
CA ALA A 119 -23.39 -7.70 -6.63
C ALA A 119 -23.71 -6.26 -7.06
N THR A 120 -24.02 -5.39 -6.10
CA THR A 120 -24.22 -3.95 -6.35
C THR A 120 -22.98 -3.30 -6.94
N LEU A 121 -21.79 -3.56 -6.39
CA LEU A 121 -20.52 -3.09 -6.94
C LEU A 121 -20.24 -3.66 -8.33
N ALA A 122 -20.58 -4.91 -8.57
CA ALA A 122 -20.41 -5.55 -9.89
C ALA A 122 -21.30 -4.90 -10.96
N ALA A 123 -22.52 -4.50 -10.60
CA ALA A 123 -23.49 -3.84 -11.47
C ALA A 123 -23.24 -2.34 -11.65
N ALA A 124 -22.42 -1.72 -10.80
CA ALA A 124 -22.17 -0.28 -10.85
C ALA A 124 -21.47 0.14 -12.16
N PRO A 125 -21.69 1.38 -12.65
CA PRO A 125 -20.97 1.92 -13.79
C PRO A 125 -19.47 1.84 -13.62
N ARG A 126 -18.78 1.47 -14.69
CA ARG A 126 -17.31 1.34 -14.67
C ARG A 126 -16.63 2.64 -15.10
N ILE A 127 -15.47 2.89 -14.53
CA ILE A 127 -14.59 3.97 -14.95
C ILE A 127 -13.59 3.36 -15.94
N SER A 128 -13.46 3.97 -17.12
CA SER A 128 -12.45 3.61 -18.11
C SER A 128 -11.35 4.67 -18.10
N ALA A 129 -10.12 4.23 -18.29
CA ALA A 129 -9.01 5.15 -18.45
C ALA A 129 -9.05 5.83 -19.83
N ASP A 130 -8.55 7.06 -19.88
CA ASP A 130 -8.31 7.77 -21.15
C ASP A 130 -7.03 7.23 -21.79
N PRO A 131 -7.07 6.74 -23.05
CA PRO A 131 -5.90 6.12 -23.68
C PRO A 131 -4.68 7.04 -23.74
N SER A 132 -4.88 8.34 -23.93
CA SER A 132 -3.79 9.33 -23.94
C SER A 132 -3.11 9.45 -22.57
N ALA A 133 -3.88 9.42 -21.48
CA ALA A 133 -3.34 9.46 -20.12
C ALA A 133 -2.57 8.17 -19.78
N VAL A 134 -3.07 7.02 -20.22
CA VAL A 134 -2.36 5.73 -20.06
C VAL A 134 -1.03 5.76 -20.83
N SER A 135 -1.04 6.21 -22.10
CA SER A 135 0.18 6.34 -22.90
C SER A 135 1.20 7.24 -22.23
N TYR A 136 0.77 8.42 -21.76
CA TYR A 136 1.66 9.35 -21.05
C TYR A 136 2.32 8.70 -19.83
N LEU A 137 1.56 8.00 -18.99
CA LEU A 137 2.13 7.34 -17.80
C LEU A 137 3.04 6.17 -18.18
N THR A 138 2.69 5.42 -19.24
CA THR A 138 3.52 4.33 -19.75
C THR A 138 4.90 4.85 -20.17
N ASP A 139 4.94 5.98 -20.89
CA ASP A 139 6.18 6.53 -21.40
C ASP A 139 7.05 7.25 -20.35
N HIS A 140 6.44 7.73 -19.26
CA HIS A 140 7.13 8.61 -18.32
C HIS A 140 7.26 8.07 -16.90
N ILE A 141 6.38 7.18 -16.45
CA ILE A 141 6.29 6.78 -15.04
C ILE A 141 6.38 5.27 -14.86
N VAL A 142 5.80 4.47 -15.78
CA VAL A 142 5.76 3.02 -15.61
C VAL A 142 7.16 2.42 -15.66
N PHE A 143 7.54 1.78 -14.57
CA PHE A 143 8.83 1.12 -14.44
C PHE A 143 8.81 -0.23 -15.15
N ASN A 144 9.80 -0.48 -15.99
CA ASN A 144 9.93 -1.70 -16.80
C ASN A 144 10.80 -2.79 -16.15
N GLY A 145 11.24 -2.60 -14.91
CA GLY A 145 12.05 -3.54 -14.16
C GLY A 145 13.56 -3.48 -14.42
N ASN A 146 14.02 -2.76 -15.42
CA ASN A 146 15.44 -2.63 -15.71
C ASN A 146 16.12 -1.65 -14.74
N LEU A 147 16.98 -2.16 -13.88
CA LEU A 147 17.73 -1.38 -12.90
C LEU A 147 19.05 -0.80 -13.45
N GLY A 148 19.34 -1.02 -14.72
CA GLY A 148 20.54 -0.47 -15.38
C GLY A 148 21.85 -0.94 -14.74
N GLY A 149 21.90 -2.14 -14.20
CA GLY A 149 23.07 -2.71 -13.51
C GLY A 149 23.36 -2.07 -12.13
N LYS A 150 22.47 -1.24 -11.60
CA LYS A 150 22.66 -0.54 -10.31
C LYS A 150 21.95 -1.27 -9.18
N PRO A 151 22.60 -1.49 -8.02
CA PRO A 151 21.92 -2.04 -6.87
C PRO A 151 20.90 -1.03 -6.31
N VAL A 152 19.75 -1.55 -5.94
CA VAL A 152 18.63 -0.80 -5.34
C VAL A 152 18.26 -1.45 -4.01
N LEU A 153 18.11 -0.65 -2.98
CA LEU A 153 17.52 -1.04 -1.71
C LEU A 153 16.31 -0.14 -1.45
N THR A 154 15.13 -0.72 -1.34
CA THR A 154 13.94 -0.03 -0.85
C THR A 154 13.79 -0.26 0.65
N ILE A 155 13.20 0.71 1.34
CA ILE A 155 12.72 0.56 2.72
C ILE A 155 11.27 0.97 2.77
N HIS A 156 10.44 0.18 3.45
CA HIS A 156 8.99 0.39 3.51
C HIS A 156 8.44 0.10 4.90
N THR A 157 7.43 0.83 5.35
CA THR A 157 6.74 0.54 6.61
C THR A 157 5.57 -0.41 6.37
N THR A 158 5.41 -1.43 7.24
CA THR A 158 4.37 -2.46 7.04
C THR A 158 2.95 -1.93 7.19
N GLY A 159 2.75 -0.82 7.90
CA GLY A 159 1.46 -0.17 8.09
C GLY A 159 1.33 1.14 7.29
N ASP A 160 1.83 1.17 6.05
CA ASP A 160 1.67 2.33 5.15
C ASP A 160 0.38 2.21 4.34
N GLY A 161 -0.57 3.12 4.59
CA GLY A 161 -1.82 3.16 3.84
C GLY A 161 -1.80 4.16 2.68
N LEU A 162 -0.75 4.98 2.53
CA LEU A 162 -0.62 5.91 1.41
C LEU A 162 0.08 5.26 0.21
N VAL A 163 1.20 4.58 0.45
CA VAL A 163 1.87 3.72 -0.53
C VAL A 163 1.81 2.30 0.00
N LEU A 164 1.14 1.43 -0.72
CA LEU A 164 0.78 0.11 -0.22
C LEU A 164 1.95 -0.87 -0.30
N ASN A 165 2.04 -1.80 0.63
CA ASN A 165 3.06 -2.85 0.60
C ASN A 165 3.01 -3.70 -0.68
N SER A 166 1.82 -3.86 -1.27
CA SER A 166 1.64 -4.54 -2.54
C SER A 166 2.36 -3.88 -3.72
N ASP A 167 2.67 -2.57 -3.64
CA ASP A 167 3.52 -1.89 -4.63
C ASP A 167 4.96 -2.43 -4.61
N GLU A 168 5.50 -2.72 -3.43
CA GLU A 168 6.83 -3.35 -3.29
C GLU A 168 6.86 -4.75 -3.91
N GLN A 169 5.79 -5.53 -3.76
CA GLN A 169 5.66 -6.83 -4.41
C GLN A 169 5.60 -6.70 -5.93
N ALA A 170 4.82 -5.73 -6.45
CA ALA A 170 4.73 -5.47 -7.88
C ALA A 170 6.09 -5.00 -8.44
N TYR A 171 6.81 -4.11 -7.72
CA TYR A 171 8.15 -3.67 -8.09
C TYR A 171 9.13 -4.83 -8.18
N ARG A 172 9.10 -5.76 -7.21
CA ARG A 172 9.92 -6.99 -7.25
C ARG A 172 9.61 -7.84 -8.48
N SER A 173 8.33 -8.01 -8.80
CA SER A 173 7.91 -8.82 -9.94
C SER A 173 8.45 -8.26 -11.27
N VAL A 174 8.34 -6.96 -11.51
CA VAL A 174 8.86 -6.37 -12.76
C VAL A 174 10.39 -6.40 -12.82
N ALA A 175 11.09 -6.28 -11.70
CA ALA A 175 12.55 -6.46 -11.63
C ALA A 175 12.98 -7.92 -11.92
N GLN A 176 12.18 -8.90 -11.47
CA GLN A 176 12.38 -10.31 -11.79
C GLN A 176 12.19 -10.60 -13.30
N ASP A 177 11.15 -10.06 -13.89
CA ASP A 177 10.86 -10.20 -15.32
C ASP A 177 11.98 -9.60 -16.18
N ALA A 178 12.54 -8.48 -15.75
CA ALA A 178 13.72 -7.84 -16.38
C ALA A 178 15.05 -8.57 -16.10
N LYS A 179 15.06 -9.65 -15.28
CA LYS A 179 16.25 -10.39 -14.85
C LYS A 179 17.21 -9.60 -13.95
N ASP A 180 16.73 -8.58 -13.28
CA ASP A 180 17.49 -7.69 -12.39
C ASP A 180 17.26 -7.96 -10.88
N SER A 181 16.56 -9.04 -10.52
CA SER A 181 16.23 -9.38 -9.13
C SER A 181 17.45 -9.48 -8.20
N GLN A 182 18.64 -9.82 -8.72
CA GLN A 182 19.88 -9.85 -7.94
C GLN A 182 20.37 -8.46 -7.53
N LEU A 183 19.87 -7.40 -8.18
CA LEU A 183 20.22 -6.01 -7.87
C LEU A 183 19.28 -5.41 -6.83
N LEU A 184 18.07 -5.94 -6.69
CA LEU A 184 17.06 -5.43 -5.77
C LEU A 184 17.12 -6.11 -4.40
N ARG A 185 17.01 -5.31 -3.34
CA ARG A 185 16.65 -5.74 -1.99
C ARG A 185 15.54 -4.84 -1.45
N GLN A 186 14.65 -5.43 -0.67
CA GLN A 186 13.54 -4.71 -0.03
C GLN A 186 13.58 -5.02 1.46
N ALA A 187 13.60 -3.99 2.29
CA ALA A 187 13.61 -4.10 3.73
C ALA A 187 12.37 -3.43 4.32
N PHE A 188 11.76 -4.09 5.29
CA PHE A 188 10.50 -3.63 5.87
C PHE A 188 10.69 -3.29 7.34
N VAL A 189 10.05 -2.20 7.76
CA VAL A 189 10.03 -1.73 9.16
C VAL A 189 8.61 -1.91 9.70
N HIS A 190 8.48 -2.62 10.82
CA HIS A 190 7.21 -2.85 11.49
C HIS A 190 6.74 -1.58 12.20
N ARG A 191 6.02 -0.75 11.47
CA ARG A 191 5.51 0.53 11.97
C ARG A 191 4.36 1.02 11.10
N ALA A 192 3.38 1.68 11.73
CA ALA A 192 2.34 2.40 11.01
C ALA A 192 2.85 3.72 10.44
N GLY A 193 2.22 4.15 9.35
CA GLY A 193 2.45 5.47 8.77
C GLY A 193 3.37 5.45 7.56
N HIS A 194 3.18 6.43 6.69
CA HIS A 194 4.00 6.63 5.50
C HIS A 194 5.37 7.20 5.88
N CYS A 195 6.45 6.53 5.48
CA CYS A 195 7.83 6.95 5.73
C CYS A 195 8.18 7.24 7.20
N THR A 196 7.57 6.56 8.16
CA THR A 196 7.79 6.78 9.60
C THR A 196 9.05 6.08 10.13
N PHE A 197 10.10 6.04 9.33
CA PHE A 197 11.41 5.50 9.73
C PHE A 197 12.08 6.40 10.76
N THR A 198 12.86 5.80 11.68
CA THR A 198 13.82 6.59 12.45
C THR A 198 15.00 7.02 11.57
N PRO A 199 15.67 8.13 11.87
CA PRO A 199 16.92 8.48 11.18
C PRO A 199 17.95 7.35 11.22
N ALA A 200 18.02 6.60 12.31
CA ALA A 200 18.94 5.47 12.47
C ALA A 200 18.60 4.31 11.51
N GLU A 201 17.34 3.97 11.34
CA GLU A 201 16.89 2.95 10.35
C GLU A 201 17.27 3.38 8.92
N THR A 202 17.00 4.62 8.55
CA THR A 202 17.35 5.15 7.23
C THR A 202 18.88 5.11 7.00
N ILE A 203 19.68 5.49 8.01
CA ILE A 203 21.15 5.46 7.92
C ILE A 203 21.65 4.02 7.81
N ALA A 204 21.10 3.08 8.58
CA ALA A 204 21.48 1.67 8.50
C ALA A 204 21.24 1.09 7.09
N ALA A 205 20.09 1.38 6.49
CA ALA A 205 19.79 0.98 5.12
C ALA A 205 20.76 1.61 4.11
N LEU A 206 21.04 2.91 4.24
CA LEU A 206 22.03 3.59 3.39
C LEU A 206 23.42 2.99 3.52
N GLN A 207 23.88 2.67 4.72
CA GLN A 207 25.17 2.02 4.97
C GLN A 207 25.23 0.62 4.33
N ALA A 208 24.14 -0.15 4.39
CA ALA A 208 24.03 -1.43 3.70
C ALA A 208 24.17 -1.27 2.17
N LEU A 209 23.50 -0.29 1.57
CA LEU A 209 23.63 0.01 0.15
C LEU A 209 25.05 0.46 -0.23
N VAL A 210 25.67 1.35 0.54
CA VAL A 210 27.06 1.77 0.32
C VAL A 210 28.02 0.59 0.41
N THR A 211 27.83 -0.30 1.38
CA THR A 211 28.64 -1.53 1.50
C THR A 211 28.46 -2.44 0.29
N ARG A 212 27.23 -2.58 -0.20
CA ARG A 212 26.93 -3.32 -1.44
C ARG A 212 27.66 -2.73 -2.64
N LEU A 213 27.70 -1.41 -2.79
CA LEU A 213 28.41 -0.71 -3.86
C LEU A 213 29.93 -0.98 -3.79
N ASN A 214 30.51 -0.97 -2.59
CA ASN A 214 31.94 -1.18 -2.39
C ASN A 214 32.38 -2.64 -2.56
N THR A 215 31.52 -3.60 -2.16
CA THR A 215 31.87 -5.04 -2.14
C THR A 215 31.35 -5.83 -3.33
N GLY A 216 30.39 -5.27 -4.05
CA GLY A 216 29.70 -5.97 -5.15
C GLY A 216 28.71 -7.04 -4.68
N LYS A 217 28.47 -7.22 -3.38
CA LYS A 217 27.63 -8.31 -2.83
C LYS A 217 26.67 -7.78 -1.77
N TRP A 218 25.47 -8.34 -1.72
CA TRP A 218 24.52 -8.05 -0.65
C TRP A 218 24.85 -8.77 0.64
N THR A 219 25.25 -10.04 0.58
CA THR A 219 25.44 -10.92 1.74
C THR A 219 24.26 -10.79 2.73
N SER A 220 24.53 -10.68 4.05
CA SER A 220 23.51 -10.47 5.09
C SER A 220 23.24 -8.99 5.41
N LEU A 221 23.65 -8.07 4.55
CA LEU A 221 23.57 -6.62 4.82
C LEU A 221 22.13 -6.12 5.04
N THR A 222 21.17 -6.76 4.40
CA THR A 222 19.74 -6.40 4.47
C THR A 222 18.92 -7.32 5.35
N ASP A 223 19.57 -8.27 6.05
CA ASP A 223 18.86 -9.11 7.01
C ASP A 223 18.35 -8.23 8.15
N PRO A 224 17.12 -8.42 8.64
CA PRO A 224 16.53 -7.59 9.68
C PRO A 224 17.40 -7.51 10.96
N ALA A 225 18.01 -8.61 11.36
CA ALA A 225 18.91 -8.62 12.52
C ALA A 225 20.12 -7.70 12.34
N THR A 226 20.72 -7.69 11.12
CA THR A 226 21.85 -6.84 10.78
C THR A 226 21.44 -5.37 10.76
N LEU A 227 20.33 -5.04 10.10
CA LEU A 227 19.82 -3.67 10.02
C LEU A 227 19.41 -3.14 11.39
N ASN A 228 18.73 -3.95 12.22
CA ASN A 228 18.36 -3.57 13.58
C ASN A 228 19.58 -3.33 14.48
N ALA A 229 20.60 -4.16 14.37
CA ALA A 229 21.85 -3.96 15.11
C ALA A 229 22.58 -2.67 14.68
N ALA A 230 22.67 -2.42 13.37
CA ALA A 230 23.27 -1.22 12.82
C ALA A 230 22.51 0.05 13.24
N ALA A 231 21.18 0.05 13.13
CA ALA A 231 20.33 1.16 13.58
C ALA A 231 20.43 1.37 15.10
N GLY A 232 20.40 0.27 15.88
CA GLY A 232 20.54 0.32 17.35
C GLY A 232 21.85 0.95 17.81
N ALA A 233 22.95 0.71 17.10
CA ALA A 233 24.27 1.29 17.39
C ALA A 233 24.31 2.82 17.20
N LEU A 234 23.34 3.42 16.49
CA LEU A 234 23.23 4.86 16.28
C LEU A 234 22.50 5.59 17.43
N GLY A 235 22.07 4.87 18.46
CA GLY A 235 21.59 5.38 19.74
C GLY A 235 20.60 6.56 19.65
N PRO A 236 21.06 7.81 19.85
CA PRO A 236 20.17 8.99 19.91
C PRO A 236 19.39 9.30 18.64
N LEU A 237 19.73 8.68 17.51
CA LEU A 237 18.99 8.82 16.25
C LEU A 237 17.75 7.93 16.17
N ASN A 238 17.48 7.14 17.22
CA ASN A 238 16.28 6.34 17.35
C ASN A 238 15.29 7.04 18.29
N PHE A 239 14.13 7.50 17.75
CA PHE A 239 12.99 7.94 18.57
C PHE A 239 12.07 6.77 18.94
N ALA A 240 12.25 5.61 18.32
CA ALA A 240 11.60 4.33 18.61
C ALA A 240 12.63 3.19 18.43
N PRO A 241 12.44 2.02 19.03
CA PRO A 241 13.28 0.87 18.77
C PRO A 241 13.33 0.53 17.28
N PRO A 242 14.52 0.20 16.72
CA PRO A 242 14.62 -0.31 15.36
C PRO A 242 13.76 -1.57 15.18
N SER A 243 12.99 -1.63 14.12
CA SER A 243 11.97 -2.68 13.96
C SER A 243 11.93 -3.26 12.54
N TYR A 244 13.08 -3.43 11.90
CA TYR A 244 13.18 -4.22 10.68
C TYR A 244 12.73 -5.66 10.93
N LEU A 245 11.95 -6.22 9.99
CA LEU A 245 11.44 -7.59 10.08
C LEU A 245 11.47 -8.28 8.72
N GLU A 246 11.40 -9.61 8.74
CA GLU A 246 11.07 -10.40 7.55
C GLU A 246 9.59 -10.17 7.22
N PHE A 247 9.34 -9.66 6.04
CA PHE A 247 8.00 -9.43 5.56
C PHE A 247 7.94 -9.64 4.06
N GLU A 248 6.91 -10.31 3.60
CA GLU A 248 6.67 -10.55 2.19
C GLU A 248 5.26 -10.09 1.83
N PRO A 249 5.12 -8.94 1.15
CA PRO A 249 3.80 -8.47 0.73
C PRO A 249 3.14 -9.46 -0.20
N ALA A 250 1.86 -9.72 0.04
CA ALA A 250 1.07 -10.58 -0.84
C ALA A 250 0.85 -9.90 -2.21
N PRO A 251 0.75 -10.67 -3.30
CA PRO A 251 0.39 -10.12 -4.60
C PRO A 251 -1.09 -9.71 -4.59
N PHE A 252 -1.34 -8.43 -4.53
CA PHE A 252 -2.68 -7.85 -4.43
C PHE A 252 -3.03 -6.99 -5.64
N LEU A 253 -2.09 -6.20 -6.14
CA LEU A 253 -2.32 -5.30 -7.26
C LEU A 253 -2.72 -6.05 -8.53
N ARG A 254 -3.53 -5.39 -9.35
CA ARG A 254 -3.80 -5.88 -10.71
C ARG A 254 -2.54 -5.64 -11.56
N PRO A 255 -2.07 -6.64 -12.30
CA PRO A 255 -0.95 -6.45 -13.21
C PRO A 255 -1.26 -5.30 -14.17
N PHE A 256 -0.29 -4.41 -14.38
CA PHE A 256 -0.31 -3.48 -15.49
C PHE A 256 0.10 -4.25 -16.74
N ASP A 257 -0.79 -4.31 -17.72
CA ASP A 257 -0.52 -5.03 -18.98
C ASP A 257 0.08 -4.06 -20.01
N LEU A 258 1.39 -4.18 -20.22
CA LEU A 258 2.12 -3.41 -21.23
C LEU A 258 1.92 -3.95 -22.66
N GLY A 259 1.25 -5.08 -22.85
CA GLY A 259 1.35 -5.86 -24.08
C GLY A 259 0.07 -6.15 -24.84
N THR A 260 -1.11 -5.76 -24.38
CA THR A 260 -2.41 -6.15 -24.97
C THR A 260 -3.30 -4.97 -25.36
N HIS A 261 -2.72 -3.88 -25.81
CA HIS A 261 -3.51 -2.74 -26.35
C HIS A 261 -3.21 -2.53 -27.83
#